data_03a9e42c42b501cab96f271fa19b0133
#
_entry.id   03a9e42c42b501cab96f271fa19b0133
#
_cell.length_a   1.000
_cell.length_b   1.000
_cell.length_c   1.000
_cell.angle_alpha   90.00
_cell.angle_beta   90.00
_cell.angle_gamma   90.00
#
_symmetry.space_group_name_H-M   'P 1'
#
loop_
_entity.id
_entity.type
_entity.pdbx_description
1 polymer ?
#
loop_
_entity_poly.entity_id
_entity_poly.type
_entity_poly.pdbx_seq_one_letter_code
_entity_poly.pdbx_strand_id
1 'polypeptide(L)'
;MIEIPLTSYPDQELQIDLGGQACTIRVFERAGFMYMDLTVRRTKILKGALCQPTTPVIPETITGFSGQFYVIDGMAATAGSQESPAFAEWGTRYKLYWFPADELADMKALWEAQNG
;
A
#
# COMPACT_ATOMS: atom_id res chain seq x y z
N MET A 1 0.54 -12.30 -0.96
CA MET A 1 0.55 -11.08 -0.15
C MET A 1 1.92 -10.89 0.47
N ILE A 2 2.51 -9.74 0.29
CA ILE A 2 3.83 -9.43 0.83
C ILE A 2 3.73 -8.15 1.64
N GLU A 3 4.16 -8.19 2.90
CA GLU A 3 4.24 -6.98 3.73
C GLU A 3 5.47 -6.17 3.31
N ILE A 4 5.26 -4.87 3.08
CA ILE A 4 6.36 -3.95 2.80
C ILE A 4 6.96 -3.53 4.13
N PRO A 5 8.26 -3.80 4.39
CA PRO A 5 8.84 -3.57 5.71
C PRO A 5 9.09 -2.08 5.98
N LEU A 6 8.06 -1.40 6.48
CA LEU A 6 8.14 0.02 6.84
C LEU A 6 8.46 0.18 8.32
N THR A 7 9.14 1.27 8.64
CA THR A 7 9.47 1.67 10.01
C THR A 7 8.81 3.01 10.32
N SER A 8 8.91 3.46 11.58
CA SER A 8 8.22 4.66 12.05
C SER A 8 8.96 5.95 11.69
N TYR A 9 9.27 6.12 10.40
CA TYR A 9 9.92 7.34 9.90
C TYR A 9 8.99 8.11 8.96
N PRO A 10 9.07 9.44 8.99
CA PRO A 10 8.21 10.27 8.12
C PRO A 10 8.57 10.23 6.64
N ASP A 11 9.81 9.82 6.31
CA ASP A 11 10.26 9.69 4.92
C ASP A 11 11.23 8.53 4.86
N GLN A 12 10.90 7.51 4.07
CA GLN A 12 11.73 6.33 3.96
C GLN A 12 11.64 5.75 2.55
N GLU A 13 12.74 5.16 2.12
CA GLU A 13 12.83 4.53 0.81
C GLU A 13 13.44 3.14 0.97
N LEU A 14 12.91 2.19 0.23
CA LEU A 14 13.44 0.82 0.22
C LEU A 14 13.35 0.21 -1.15
N GLN A 15 14.18 -0.79 -1.39
CA GLN A 15 14.17 -1.58 -2.61
C GLN A 15 13.68 -2.98 -2.28
N ILE A 16 12.75 -3.48 -3.09
CA ILE A 16 12.15 -4.79 -2.88
C ILE A 16 11.73 -5.38 -4.22
N ASP A 17 11.88 -6.70 -4.34
CA ASP A 17 11.38 -7.42 -5.52
C ASP A 17 9.97 -7.91 -5.24
N LEU A 18 9.05 -7.57 -6.12
CA LEU A 18 7.63 -7.94 -5.99
C LEU A 18 7.21 -8.70 -7.26
N GLY A 19 7.16 -10.01 -7.13
CA GLY A 19 6.77 -10.88 -8.25
C GLY A 19 7.70 -10.77 -9.44
N GLY A 20 9.01 -10.69 -9.21
CA GLY A 20 10.02 -10.54 -10.26
C GLY A 20 10.18 -9.10 -10.75
N GLN A 21 9.49 -8.16 -10.15
CA GLN A 21 9.60 -6.73 -10.50
C GLN A 21 10.48 -6.02 -9.50
N ALA A 22 11.59 -5.44 -9.96
CA ALA A 22 12.51 -4.70 -9.09
C ALA A 22 11.92 -3.33 -8.79
N CYS A 23 11.48 -3.13 -7.54
CA CYS A 23 10.77 -1.94 -7.11
C CYS A 23 11.59 -1.10 -6.15
N THR A 24 11.47 0.21 -6.28
CA THR A 24 11.91 1.17 -5.28
C THR A 24 10.66 1.90 -4.78
N ILE A 25 10.42 1.81 -3.48
CA ILE A 25 9.23 2.39 -2.85
C ILE A 25 9.68 3.47 -1.89
N ARG A 26 9.14 4.67 -2.05
CA ARG A 26 9.32 5.75 -1.10
C ARG A 26 7.98 6.06 -0.46
N VAL A 27 7.94 6.05 0.88
CA VAL A 27 6.76 6.42 1.65
C VAL A 27 7.10 7.65 2.47
N PHE A 28 6.30 8.70 2.34
CA PHE A 28 6.61 9.98 2.98
C PHE A 28 5.34 10.68 3.46
N GLU A 29 5.52 11.54 4.47
CA GLU A 29 4.43 12.36 5.01
C GLU A 29 4.42 13.73 4.37
N ARG A 30 3.22 14.23 4.08
CA ARG A 30 3.02 15.60 3.66
C ARG A 30 1.68 16.09 4.21
N ALA A 31 1.70 17.18 4.95
CA ALA A 31 0.50 17.80 5.52
C ALA A 31 -0.36 16.84 6.35
N GLY A 32 0.28 15.92 7.07
CA GLY A 32 -0.40 14.97 7.94
C GLY A 32 -0.90 13.70 7.28
N PHE A 33 -0.63 13.53 5.97
CA PHE A 33 -1.03 12.34 5.22
C PHE A 33 0.18 11.59 4.69
N MET A 34 0.04 10.30 4.48
CA MET A 34 1.11 9.48 3.93
C MET A 34 0.92 9.26 2.43
N TYR A 35 2.01 9.37 1.69
CA TYR A 35 2.03 9.23 0.24
C TYR A 35 3.09 8.24 -0.17
N MET A 36 2.94 7.67 -1.37
CA MET A 36 3.88 6.68 -1.90
C MET A 36 4.30 7.03 -3.32
N ASP A 37 5.62 6.92 -3.58
CA ASP A 37 6.18 6.89 -4.92
C ASP A 37 6.59 5.46 -5.23
N LEU A 38 6.39 5.03 -6.46
CA LEU A 38 6.82 3.71 -6.92
C LEU A 38 7.64 3.83 -8.19
N THR A 39 8.85 3.28 -8.15
CA THR A 39 9.73 3.16 -9.31
C THR A 39 9.92 1.69 -9.61
N VAL A 40 9.67 1.28 -10.87
CA VAL A 40 9.85 -0.10 -11.31
C VAL A 40 10.90 -0.11 -12.40
N ARG A 41 11.99 -0.86 -12.17
CA ARG A 41 13.10 -0.98 -13.14
C ARG A 41 13.56 0.36 -13.65
N ARG A 42 13.80 1.32 -12.76
CA ARG A 42 14.30 2.69 -13.05
C ARG A 42 13.26 3.62 -13.65
N THR A 43 12.00 3.19 -13.80
CA THR A 43 10.95 4.07 -14.31
C THR A 43 9.98 4.39 -13.17
N LYS A 44 9.85 5.68 -12.85
CA LYS A 44 8.87 6.11 -11.83
C LYS A 44 7.49 6.06 -12.45
N ILE A 45 6.66 5.14 -11.96
CA ILE A 45 5.32 4.92 -12.49
C ILE A 45 4.22 5.51 -11.61
N LEU A 46 4.55 5.82 -10.35
CA LEU A 46 3.60 6.36 -9.39
C LEU A 46 4.29 7.45 -8.58
N LYS A 47 3.66 8.62 -8.47
CA LYS A 47 4.23 9.75 -7.75
C LYS A 47 3.19 10.35 -6.83
N GLY A 48 3.48 10.34 -5.53
CA GLY A 48 2.63 10.98 -4.53
C GLY A 48 1.24 10.40 -4.41
N ALA A 49 1.10 9.08 -4.50
CA ALA A 49 -0.19 8.43 -4.32
C ALA A 49 -0.56 8.37 -2.84
N LEU A 50 -1.78 8.78 -2.51
CA LEU A 50 -2.27 8.79 -1.14
C LEU A 50 -2.45 7.36 -0.62
N CYS A 51 -1.92 7.09 0.57
CA CYS A 51 -2.04 5.80 1.26
C CYS A 51 -3.15 5.87 2.30
N GLN A 52 -4.28 5.24 2.01
CA GLN A 52 -5.44 5.19 2.90
C GLN A 52 -5.86 3.74 3.11
N PRO A 53 -6.36 3.36 4.29
CA PRO A 53 -6.89 2.02 4.50
C PRO A 53 -8.07 1.74 3.55
N THR A 54 -8.18 0.49 3.10
CA THR A 54 -9.26 -0.01 2.24
C THR A 54 -9.32 0.59 0.83
N THR A 55 -8.42 1.49 0.50
CA THR A 55 -8.36 2.13 -0.82
C THR A 55 -7.14 1.62 -1.58
N PRO A 56 -7.29 1.14 -2.82
CA PRO A 56 -6.13 0.75 -3.61
C PRO A 56 -5.22 1.95 -3.87
N VAL A 57 -3.92 1.76 -3.70
CA VAL A 57 -2.95 2.84 -3.84
C VAL A 57 -2.70 3.19 -5.31
N ILE A 58 -2.66 2.17 -6.18
CA ILE A 58 -2.37 2.39 -7.60
C ILE A 58 -3.66 2.61 -8.38
N PRO A 59 -3.79 3.75 -9.10
CA PRO A 59 -4.95 3.96 -9.98
C PRO A 59 -5.01 2.93 -11.10
N GLU A 60 -6.20 2.59 -11.56
CA GLU A 60 -6.40 1.62 -12.64
C GLU A 60 -5.78 2.05 -13.96
N THR A 61 -5.53 3.33 -14.12
CA THR A 61 -4.94 3.89 -15.35
C THR A 61 -3.44 3.66 -15.46
N ILE A 62 -2.78 3.20 -14.39
CA ILE A 62 -1.34 2.96 -14.40
C ILE A 62 -1.05 1.61 -15.07
N THR A 63 -0.09 1.61 -15.99
CA THR A 63 0.41 0.40 -16.65
C THR A 63 1.90 0.22 -16.31
N GLY A 64 2.43 -0.98 -16.57
CA GLY A 64 3.84 -1.29 -16.34
C GLY A 64 4.15 -1.89 -14.99
N PHE A 65 3.13 -2.17 -14.19
CA PHE A 65 3.29 -2.84 -12.90
C PHE A 65 2.15 -3.81 -12.67
N SER A 66 2.45 -4.98 -12.14
CA SER A 66 1.47 -6.01 -11.81
C SER A 66 1.22 -6.06 -10.31
N GLY A 67 -0.04 -6.13 -9.91
CA GLY A 67 -0.43 -6.18 -8.51
C GLY A 67 -0.94 -4.85 -7.99
N GLN A 68 -1.24 -4.81 -6.70
CA GLN A 68 -1.81 -3.63 -6.05
C GLN A 68 -1.28 -3.51 -4.64
N PHE A 69 -1.27 -2.29 -4.12
CA PHE A 69 -0.92 -2.02 -2.73
C PHE A 69 -2.15 -1.64 -1.94
N TYR A 70 -2.21 -2.11 -0.70
CA TYR A 70 -3.24 -1.73 0.26
C TYR A 70 -2.62 -1.47 1.62
N VAL A 71 -3.13 -0.45 2.30
CA VAL A 71 -2.81 -0.22 3.71
C VAL A 71 -3.87 -0.93 4.53
N ILE A 72 -3.42 -1.73 5.51
CA ILE A 72 -4.31 -2.41 6.43
C ILE A 72 -4.15 -1.81 7.81
N ASP A 73 -5.26 -1.36 8.39
CA ASP A 73 -5.31 -0.83 9.75
C ASP A 73 -5.68 -1.97 10.70
N GLY A 74 -4.73 -2.37 11.53
CA GLY A 74 -4.93 -3.47 12.47
C GLY A 74 -5.99 -3.20 13.55
N MET A 75 -6.40 -1.95 13.70
CA MET A 75 -7.42 -1.56 14.68
C MET A 75 -8.77 -1.22 14.05
N ALA A 76 -8.92 -1.35 12.73
CA ALA A 76 -10.13 -0.94 12.04
C ALA A 76 -11.38 -1.64 12.55
N ALA A 77 -11.29 -2.93 12.83
CA ALA A 77 -12.42 -3.71 13.33
C ALA A 77 -12.85 -3.31 14.73
N THR A 78 -11.94 -2.78 15.53
CA THR A 78 -12.19 -2.38 16.92
C THR A 78 -12.62 -0.93 17.03
N ALA A 79 -11.94 -0.06 16.28
CA ALA A 79 -12.17 1.38 16.34
C ALA A 79 -13.38 1.84 15.56
N GLY A 80 -13.82 1.08 14.56
CA GLY A 80 -14.89 1.48 13.68
C GLY A 80 -14.57 2.72 12.86
N SER A 81 -13.34 3.13 12.82
CA SER A 81 -12.90 4.34 12.14
C SER A 81 -11.86 4.02 11.08
N GLN A 82 -11.90 4.79 10.01
CA GLN A 82 -10.91 4.71 8.95
C GLN A 82 -10.04 5.96 9.00
N GLU A 83 -9.18 5.99 10.00
CA GLU A 83 -8.26 7.11 10.16
C GLU A 83 -7.14 7.01 9.14
N SER A 84 -6.64 8.17 8.72
CA SER A 84 -5.49 8.23 7.83
C SER A 84 -4.25 7.71 8.54
N PRO A 85 -3.41 6.92 7.85
CA PRO A 85 -2.16 6.45 8.44
C PRO A 85 -1.26 7.59 8.86
N ALA A 86 -0.61 7.42 10.01
CA ALA A 86 0.42 8.31 10.50
C ALA A 86 1.75 7.56 10.51
N PHE A 87 2.86 8.25 10.21
CA PHE A 87 4.16 7.60 10.08
C PHE A 87 4.60 6.90 11.38
N ALA A 88 4.19 7.43 12.53
CA ALA A 88 4.58 6.85 13.81
C ALA A 88 4.01 5.45 14.03
N GLU A 89 2.98 5.07 13.30
CA GLU A 89 2.31 3.79 13.45
C GLU A 89 2.58 2.81 12.31
N TRP A 90 3.50 3.14 11.39
CA TRP A 90 3.92 2.21 10.35
C TRP A 90 4.59 0.97 10.94
N GLY A 91 4.16 -0.19 10.47
CA GLY A 91 4.71 -1.47 10.93
C GLY A 91 4.06 -1.99 12.21
N THR A 92 3.25 -1.19 12.90
CA THR A 92 2.50 -1.59 14.10
C THR A 92 1.02 -1.60 13.82
N ARG A 93 0.36 -0.46 13.89
CA ARG A 93 -1.07 -0.37 13.58
C ARG A 93 -1.33 -0.44 12.08
N TYR A 94 -0.59 0.32 11.29
CA TYR A 94 -0.75 0.37 9.84
C TYR A 94 0.35 -0.42 9.17
N LYS A 95 -0.03 -1.29 8.22
CA LYS A 95 0.91 -2.07 7.43
C LYS A 95 0.57 -1.93 5.96
N LEU A 96 1.59 -1.80 5.14
CA LEU A 96 1.45 -1.72 3.69
C LEU A 96 1.73 -3.09 3.10
N TYR A 97 0.81 -3.58 2.28
CA TYR A 97 0.94 -4.89 1.63
C TYR A 97 0.87 -4.75 0.13
N TRP A 98 1.62 -5.60 -0.55
CA TRP A 98 1.48 -5.81 -1.98
C TRP A 98 0.77 -7.13 -2.23
N PHE A 99 -0.20 -7.10 -3.14
CA PHE A 99 -0.96 -8.28 -3.54
C PHE A 99 -0.73 -8.53 -5.03
N PRO A 100 -0.27 -9.76 -5.42
CA PRO A 100 -0.21 -10.10 -6.83
C PRO A 100 -1.60 -10.15 -7.45
N ALA A 101 -1.67 -10.06 -8.77
CA ALA A 101 -2.94 -9.96 -9.48
C ALA A 101 -3.90 -11.12 -9.21
N ASP A 102 -3.38 -12.34 -9.07
CA ASP A 102 -4.19 -13.52 -8.78
C ASP A 102 -4.80 -13.48 -7.37
N GLU A 103 -4.05 -13.00 -6.38
CA GLU A 103 -4.56 -12.83 -5.02
C GLU A 103 -5.59 -11.72 -4.93
N LEU A 104 -5.48 -10.69 -5.78
CA LEU A 104 -6.45 -9.61 -5.83
C LEU A 104 -7.84 -10.12 -6.21
N ALA A 105 -7.92 -11.01 -7.17
CA ALA A 105 -9.18 -11.61 -7.59
C ALA A 105 -9.83 -12.38 -6.46
N ASP A 106 -9.06 -13.17 -5.73
CA ASP A 106 -9.53 -13.96 -4.59
C ASP A 106 -9.98 -13.07 -3.44
N MET A 107 -9.21 -12.03 -3.13
CA MET A 107 -9.53 -11.09 -2.06
C MET A 107 -10.83 -10.33 -2.36
N LYS A 108 -11.00 -9.91 -3.62
CA LYS A 108 -12.21 -9.21 -4.05
C LYS A 108 -13.44 -10.11 -3.93
N ALA A 109 -13.32 -11.37 -4.32
CA ALA A 109 -14.41 -12.33 -4.20
C ALA A 109 -14.81 -12.56 -2.74
N LEU A 110 -13.83 -12.68 -1.85
CA LEU A 110 -14.09 -12.83 -0.42
C LEU A 110 -14.76 -11.59 0.16
N TRP A 111 -14.30 -10.42 -0.23
CA TRP A 111 -14.87 -9.16 0.25
C TRP A 111 -16.31 -9.01 -0.21
N GLU A 112 -16.60 -9.30 -1.47
CA GLU A 112 -17.95 -9.24 -2.04
C GLU A 112 -18.88 -10.24 -1.38
N ALA A 113 -18.39 -11.44 -1.04
CA ALA A 113 -19.16 -12.45 -0.33
C ALA A 113 -19.57 -12.01 1.06
N GLN A 114 -18.74 -11.21 1.75
CA GLN A 114 -19.03 -10.71 3.09
C GLN A 114 -19.89 -9.46 3.09
N ASN A 115 -19.80 -8.64 2.06
CA ASN A 115 -20.42 -7.31 2.03
C ASN A 115 -21.46 -7.14 0.92
N GLY A 116 -21.61 -8.15 0.10
CA GLY A 116 -22.61 -8.16 -0.97
C GLY A 116 -23.80 -8.96 -0.58
#